data_f014e5410df8fba28d4ee5a5680875ac
#
_entry.id   f014e5410df8fba28d4ee5a5680875ac
#
_cell.length_a   1.000
_cell.length_b   1.000
_cell.length_c   1.000
_cell.angle_alpha   90.00
_cell.angle_beta   90.00
_cell.angle_gamma   90.00
#
_symmetry.space_group_name_H-M   'P 1'
#
loop_
_entity.id
_entity.type
_entity.pdbx_description
1 polymer ?
#
loop_
_entity_poly.entity_id
_entity_poly.type
_entity_poly.pdbx_seq_one_letter_code
_entity_poly.pdbx_strand_id
1 'polypeptide(L)'
;MAKKNDEVDLTIRKLINRYLSHIEIEKNYSKYTLRNYRHYLTFFSDWFMTHYAQEYIGRLSIEIVRQYRLYLSRFTNEKGVSLSPTTRSYYVIVLRSFLKYLGRRDIKTLAPDRIDLPKTESRSIKFLSREQVDRLLQMPPISEVWGLRDKAILETLFCTGLRVSEIAKLDRDKIDFKTREFGIIGKGRRARVV
;
A
#
# COMPACT_ATOMS: atom_id res chain seq x y z
N MET A 1 -20.90 37.52 8.44
CA MET A 1 -21.76 36.40 8.89
C MET A 1 -22.03 35.41 7.74
N ALA A 2 -21.00 34.74 7.20
CA ALA A 2 -21.16 33.78 6.06
C ALA A 2 -20.15 32.62 6.11
N LYS A 3 -19.94 31.99 7.29
CA LYS A 3 -19.08 30.83 7.46
C LYS A 3 -19.72 29.60 8.11
N LYS A 4 -21.05 29.64 8.34
CA LYS A 4 -21.73 28.60 9.13
C LYS A 4 -22.49 27.54 8.30
N ASN A 5 -22.65 27.73 6.98
CA ASN A 5 -23.47 26.85 6.14
C ASN A 5 -22.71 25.83 5.29
N ASP A 6 -21.38 25.95 5.16
CA ASP A 6 -20.60 25.03 4.32
C ASP A 6 -20.19 23.70 5.02
N GLU A 7 -20.37 23.62 6.34
CA GLU A 7 -19.96 22.43 7.13
C GLU A 7 -20.98 21.28 7.11
N VAL A 8 -22.24 21.55 6.73
CA VAL A 8 -23.34 20.59 6.87
C VAL A 8 -23.42 19.58 5.72
N ASP A 9 -22.76 19.83 4.58
CA ASP A 9 -22.94 19.01 3.35
C ASP A 9 -21.74 18.09 3.01
N LEU A 10 -20.76 17.94 3.89
CA LEU A 10 -19.59 17.10 3.61
C LEU A 10 -19.70 15.73 4.25
N THR A 11 -20.36 14.81 3.55
CA THR A 11 -20.37 13.40 3.95
C THR A 11 -18.95 12.84 3.95
N ILE A 12 -18.68 11.86 4.82
CA ILE A 12 -17.38 11.18 4.89
C ILE A 12 -16.89 10.68 3.53
N ARG A 13 -17.79 10.19 2.67
CA ARG A 13 -17.46 9.73 1.31
C ARG A 13 -16.99 10.87 0.40
N LYS A 14 -17.63 12.05 0.46
CA LYS A 14 -17.17 13.23 -0.29
C LYS A 14 -15.78 13.68 0.18
N LEU A 15 -15.53 13.67 1.49
CA LEU A 15 -14.22 14.01 2.08
C LEU A 15 -13.13 13.01 1.67
N ILE A 16 -13.43 11.70 1.64
CA ILE A 16 -12.52 10.67 1.16
C ILE A 16 -12.15 10.92 -0.31
N ASN A 17 -13.11 11.23 -1.17
CA ASN A 17 -12.83 11.52 -2.57
C ASN A 17 -11.94 12.77 -2.73
N ARG A 18 -12.19 13.84 -1.98
CA ARG A 18 -11.33 15.04 -1.96
C ARG A 18 -9.90 14.70 -1.50
N TYR A 19 -9.77 13.86 -0.48
CA TYR A 19 -8.46 13.41 -0.01
C TYR A 19 -7.73 12.57 -1.06
N LEU A 20 -8.41 11.65 -1.72
CA LEU A 20 -7.82 10.82 -2.78
C LEU A 20 -7.33 11.68 -3.95
N SER A 21 -8.12 12.67 -4.40
CA SER A 21 -7.68 13.62 -5.42
C SER A 21 -6.46 14.45 -4.97
N HIS A 22 -6.42 14.88 -3.70
CA HIS A 22 -5.26 15.59 -3.15
C HIS A 22 -3.99 14.74 -3.20
N ILE A 23 -4.02 13.47 -2.75
CA ILE A 23 -2.83 12.63 -2.77
C ILE A 23 -2.43 12.18 -4.18
N GLU A 24 -3.37 12.15 -5.11
CA GLU A 24 -3.10 11.90 -6.53
C GLU A 24 -2.35 13.08 -7.15
N ILE A 25 -2.92 14.29 -7.05
CA ILE A 25 -2.42 15.48 -7.74
C ILE A 25 -1.23 16.10 -7.00
N GLU A 26 -1.37 16.39 -5.70
CA GLU A 26 -0.36 17.14 -4.95
C GLU A 26 0.76 16.24 -4.39
N LYS A 27 0.49 14.95 -4.15
CA LYS A 27 1.48 13.99 -3.63
C LYS A 27 1.99 13.02 -4.68
N ASN A 28 1.41 13.03 -5.88
CA ASN A 28 1.78 12.20 -7.02
C ASN A 28 1.87 10.70 -6.66
N TYR A 29 0.91 10.22 -5.86
CA TYR A 29 0.85 8.83 -5.46
C TYR A 29 0.53 7.91 -6.63
N SER A 30 1.12 6.71 -6.64
CA SER A 30 0.87 5.72 -7.68
C SER A 30 -0.59 5.23 -7.69
N LYS A 31 -1.09 4.79 -8.84
CA LYS A 31 -2.43 4.20 -8.98
C LYS A 31 -2.68 3.05 -7.99
N TYR A 32 -1.66 2.24 -7.69
CA TYR A 32 -1.75 1.16 -6.70
C TYR A 32 -1.93 1.69 -5.27
N THR A 33 -1.21 2.76 -4.93
CA THR A 33 -1.36 3.41 -3.61
C THR A 33 -2.75 4.02 -3.48
N LEU A 34 -3.24 4.74 -4.49
CA LEU A 34 -4.59 5.32 -4.52
C LEU A 34 -5.67 4.24 -4.36
N ARG A 35 -5.55 3.12 -5.09
CA ARG A 35 -6.47 1.97 -4.96
C ARG A 35 -6.52 1.45 -3.53
N ASN A 36 -5.36 1.26 -2.89
CA ASN A 36 -5.28 0.75 -1.52
C ASN A 36 -5.85 1.75 -0.51
N TYR A 37 -5.54 3.04 -0.64
CA TYR A 37 -6.08 4.09 0.22
C TYR A 37 -7.60 4.19 0.09
N ARG A 38 -8.12 4.14 -1.14
CA ARG A 38 -9.56 4.10 -1.39
C ARG A 38 -10.19 2.91 -0.69
N HIS A 39 -9.64 1.71 -0.85
CA HIS A 39 -10.14 0.50 -0.21
C HIS A 39 -10.21 0.64 1.32
N TYR A 40 -9.12 1.07 1.96
CA TYR A 40 -9.07 1.21 3.42
C TYR A 40 -10.05 2.27 3.95
N LEU A 41 -10.17 3.40 3.27
CA LEU A 41 -11.08 4.48 3.70
C LEU A 41 -12.54 4.16 3.41
N THR A 42 -12.84 3.51 2.30
CA THR A 42 -14.22 3.04 2.02
C THR A 42 -14.65 2.02 3.08
N PHE A 43 -13.79 1.06 3.39
CA PHE A 43 -14.06 0.06 4.43
C PHE A 43 -14.33 0.72 5.80
N PHE A 44 -13.55 1.73 6.19
CA PHE A 44 -13.80 2.51 7.39
C PHE A 44 -15.13 3.27 7.31
N SER A 45 -15.40 3.95 6.20
CA SER A 45 -16.63 4.70 5.99
C SER A 45 -17.87 3.82 6.13
N ASP A 46 -17.86 2.65 5.49
CA ASP A 46 -18.99 1.72 5.51
C ASP A 46 -19.21 1.17 6.92
N TRP A 47 -18.13 0.77 7.63
CA TRP A 47 -18.21 0.37 9.02
C TRP A 47 -18.76 1.49 9.92
N PHE A 48 -18.25 2.73 9.77
CA PHE A 48 -18.64 3.88 10.58
C PHE A 48 -20.12 4.23 10.37
N MET A 49 -20.58 4.23 9.13
CA MET A 49 -21.99 4.51 8.79
C MET A 49 -22.93 3.43 9.34
N THR A 50 -22.54 2.15 9.21
CA THR A 50 -23.36 1.03 9.70
C THR A 50 -23.50 1.01 11.22
N HIS A 51 -22.42 1.31 11.97
CA HIS A 51 -22.42 1.19 13.43
C HIS A 51 -22.90 2.43 14.15
N TYR A 52 -22.77 3.61 13.54
CA TYR A 52 -23.07 4.87 14.19
C TYR A 52 -24.15 5.68 13.47
N ALA A 53 -24.70 5.18 12.37
CA ALA A 53 -25.67 5.87 11.51
C ALA A 53 -25.25 7.34 11.22
N GLN A 54 -23.96 7.57 11.03
CA GLN A 54 -23.34 8.88 10.95
C GLN A 54 -22.58 9.04 9.66
N GLU A 55 -22.84 10.12 8.97
CA GLU A 55 -22.05 10.51 7.80
C GLU A 55 -21.03 11.62 8.13
N TYR A 56 -21.16 12.24 9.32
CA TYR A 56 -20.35 13.38 9.73
C TYR A 56 -19.12 12.96 10.53
N ILE A 57 -17.94 13.11 9.93
CA ILE A 57 -16.65 12.73 10.51
C ILE A 57 -16.28 13.51 11.79
N GLY A 58 -16.86 14.68 12.01
CA GLY A 58 -16.60 15.51 13.20
C GLY A 58 -17.01 14.87 14.52
N ARG A 59 -17.81 13.82 14.50
CA ARG A 59 -18.17 13.01 15.68
C ARG A 59 -17.19 11.88 15.97
N LEU A 60 -16.17 11.70 15.14
CA LEU A 60 -15.17 10.69 15.39
C LEU A 60 -14.42 10.97 16.70
N SER A 61 -14.44 9.99 17.60
CA SER A 61 -13.72 10.01 18.88
C SER A 61 -12.66 8.93 18.94
N ILE A 62 -11.76 9.01 19.93
CA ILE A 62 -10.75 7.97 20.16
C ILE A 62 -11.40 6.62 20.49
N GLU A 63 -12.53 6.62 21.19
CA GLU A 63 -13.28 5.41 21.50
C GLU A 63 -13.84 4.74 20.24
N ILE A 64 -14.35 5.51 19.29
CA ILE A 64 -14.83 5.01 17.99
C ILE A 64 -13.66 4.36 17.21
N VAL A 65 -12.49 5.00 17.22
CA VAL A 65 -11.29 4.42 16.59
C VAL A 65 -10.87 3.11 17.27
N ARG A 66 -10.99 3.02 18.60
CA ARG A 66 -10.73 1.80 19.35
C ARG A 66 -11.71 0.69 18.96
N GLN A 67 -13.00 0.97 18.84
CA GLN A 67 -14.01 0.03 18.37
C GLN A 67 -13.74 -0.43 16.93
N TYR A 68 -13.33 0.49 16.05
CA TYR A 68 -12.91 0.12 14.70
C TYR A 68 -11.71 -0.84 14.70
N ARG A 69 -10.69 -0.59 15.53
CA ARG A 69 -9.54 -1.50 15.67
C ARG A 69 -9.95 -2.88 16.19
N LEU A 70 -10.88 -2.93 17.13
CA LEU A 70 -11.45 -4.17 17.64
C LEU A 70 -12.21 -4.92 16.52
N TYR A 71 -13.02 -4.20 15.75
CA TYR A 71 -13.68 -4.75 14.58
C TYR A 71 -12.69 -5.34 13.58
N LEU A 72 -11.63 -4.60 13.21
CA LEU A 72 -10.58 -5.09 12.31
C LEU A 72 -9.88 -6.35 12.85
N SER A 73 -9.74 -6.49 14.16
CA SER A 73 -9.08 -7.65 14.76
C SER A 73 -9.93 -8.92 14.69
N ARG A 74 -11.25 -8.77 14.65
CA ARG A 74 -12.23 -9.86 14.60
C ARG A 74 -12.77 -10.11 13.20
N PHE A 75 -12.44 -9.23 12.25
CA PHE A 75 -12.92 -9.30 10.88
C PHE A 75 -12.37 -10.55 10.18
N THR A 76 -13.26 -11.30 9.56
CA THR A 76 -12.95 -12.38 8.62
C THR A 76 -13.64 -12.09 7.29
N ASN A 77 -12.96 -12.38 6.20
CA ASN A 77 -13.56 -12.26 4.86
C ASN A 77 -14.50 -13.47 4.59
N GLU A 78 -15.17 -13.46 3.45
CA GLU A 78 -16.08 -14.51 3.01
C GLU A 78 -15.45 -15.92 2.98
N LYS A 79 -14.11 -15.99 2.89
CA LYS A 79 -13.33 -17.23 2.91
C LYS A 79 -12.87 -17.64 4.32
N GLY A 80 -13.34 -16.96 5.37
CA GLY A 80 -12.94 -17.21 6.75
C GLY A 80 -11.53 -16.74 7.11
N VAL A 81 -10.85 -15.96 6.25
CA VAL A 81 -9.47 -15.49 6.48
C VAL A 81 -9.48 -14.17 7.24
N SER A 82 -8.79 -14.13 8.37
CA SER A 82 -8.62 -12.92 9.19
C SER A 82 -7.56 -11.97 8.61
N LEU A 83 -7.69 -10.66 8.94
CA LEU A 83 -6.68 -9.68 8.58
C LEU A 83 -5.39 -9.88 9.39
N SER A 84 -4.24 -9.90 8.70
CA SER A 84 -2.94 -9.94 9.38
C SER A 84 -2.70 -8.68 10.23
N PRO A 85 -1.87 -8.73 11.29
CA PRO A 85 -1.54 -7.55 12.10
C PRO A 85 -1.01 -6.38 11.25
N THR A 86 -0.17 -6.68 10.28
CA THR A 86 0.37 -5.68 9.34
C THR A 86 -0.75 -5.02 8.51
N THR A 87 -1.68 -5.81 7.99
CA THR A 87 -2.81 -5.28 7.21
C THR A 87 -3.69 -4.40 8.08
N ARG A 88 -4.04 -4.83 9.30
CA ARG A 88 -4.80 -4.01 10.26
C ARG A 88 -4.11 -2.68 10.56
N SER A 89 -2.78 -2.68 10.67
CA SER A 89 -2.00 -1.45 10.87
C SER A 89 -2.16 -0.48 9.70
N TYR A 90 -2.19 -0.97 8.45
CA TYR A 90 -2.39 -0.11 7.28
C TYR A 90 -3.75 0.60 7.29
N TYR A 91 -4.83 -0.05 7.72
CA TYR A 91 -6.14 0.60 7.87
C TYR A 91 -6.06 1.81 8.80
N VAL A 92 -5.37 1.66 9.94
CA VAL A 92 -5.21 2.74 10.94
C VAL A 92 -4.27 3.84 10.44
N ILE A 93 -3.16 3.48 9.78
CA ILE A 93 -2.21 4.44 9.19
C ILE A 93 -2.90 5.33 8.16
N VAL A 94 -3.70 4.73 7.27
CA VAL A 94 -4.40 5.47 6.22
C VAL A 94 -5.50 6.35 6.80
N LEU A 95 -6.25 5.86 7.80
CA LEU A 95 -7.23 6.66 8.53
C LEU A 95 -6.55 7.88 9.19
N ARG A 96 -5.44 7.67 9.92
CA ARG A 96 -4.67 8.77 10.53
C ARG A 96 -4.18 9.79 9.51
N SER A 97 -3.73 9.33 8.33
CA SER A 97 -3.30 10.20 7.24
C SER A 97 -4.46 11.04 6.67
N PHE A 98 -5.64 10.44 6.55
CA PHE A 98 -6.86 11.14 6.16
C PHE A 98 -7.27 12.21 7.18
N LEU A 99 -7.27 11.90 8.47
CA LEU A 99 -7.58 12.86 9.53
C LEU A 99 -6.57 14.03 9.56
N LYS A 100 -5.28 13.74 9.31
CA LYS A 100 -4.26 14.78 9.17
C LYS A 100 -4.54 15.75 8.01
N TYR A 101 -5.03 15.21 6.89
CA TYR A 101 -5.47 16.03 5.76
C TYR A 101 -6.65 16.92 6.12
N LEU A 102 -7.67 16.38 6.83
CA LEU A 102 -8.84 17.13 7.27
C LEU A 102 -8.46 18.25 8.23
N GLY A 103 -7.61 17.95 9.22
CA GLY A 103 -7.14 18.97 10.19
C GLY A 103 -6.38 20.12 9.53
N ARG A 104 -5.61 19.86 8.45
CA ARG A 104 -4.93 20.91 7.67
C ARG A 104 -5.89 21.81 6.86
N ARG A 105 -7.13 21.42 6.73
CA ARG A 105 -8.19 22.16 6.02
C ARG A 105 -9.26 22.69 6.98
N ASP A 106 -8.93 22.77 8.26
CA ASP A 106 -9.78 23.26 9.33
C ASP A 106 -11.12 22.49 9.46
N ILE A 107 -11.19 21.27 8.93
CA ILE A 107 -12.36 20.40 9.10
C ILE A 107 -12.26 19.74 10.46
N LYS A 108 -13.22 20.04 11.33
CA LYS A 108 -13.27 19.52 12.69
C LYS A 108 -13.38 18.00 12.71
N THR A 109 -12.40 17.34 13.34
CA THR A 109 -12.35 15.88 13.51
C THR A 109 -11.42 15.53 14.69
N LEU A 110 -11.27 14.22 14.97
CA LEU A 110 -10.29 13.73 15.95
C LEU A 110 -8.86 14.13 15.51
N ALA A 111 -8.09 14.69 16.43
CA ALA A 111 -6.70 15.02 16.20
C ALA A 111 -5.90 13.73 15.87
N PRO A 112 -5.18 13.68 14.72
CA PRO A 112 -4.53 12.46 14.26
C PRO A 112 -3.45 11.95 15.22
N ASP A 113 -2.84 12.84 16.00
CA ASP A 113 -1.77 12.49 16.95
C ASP A 113 -2.29 11.73 18.18
N ARG A 114 -3.59 11.75 18.42
CA ARG A 114 -4.25 10.93 19.45
C ARG A 114 -4.40 9.46 19.05
N ILE A 115 -4.12 9.13 17.80
CA ILE A 115 -4.19 7.74 17.30
C ILE A 115 -2.81 7.14 17.33
N ASP A 116 -2.54 6.28 18.31
CA ASP A 116 -1.31 5.50 18.38
C ASP A 116 -1.25 4.48 17.25
N LEU A 117 -0.11 4.42 16.58
CA LEU A 117 0.14 3.39 15.58
C LEU A 117 0.66 2.12 16.25
N PRO A 118 0.18 0.94 15.83
CA PRO A 118 0.72 -0.32 16.34
C PRO A 118 2.21 -0.41 16.07
N LYS A 119 2.97 -0.88 17.06
CA LYS A 119 4.36 -1.24 16.85
C LYS A 119 4.40 -2.41 15.87
N THR A 120 5.13 -2.24 14.78
CA THR A 120 5.35 -3.31 13.80
C THR A 120 6.51 -4.16 14.31
N GLU A 121 6.29 -5.44 14.50
CA GLU A 121 7.38 -6.37 14.76
C GLU A 121 8.32 -6.40 13.57
N SER A 122 9.63 -6.35 13.84
CA SER A 122 10.64 -6.51 12.80
C SER A 122 10.54 -7.94 12.25
N ARG A 123 10.31 -8.07 10.95
CA ARG A 123 10.36 -9.39 10.31
C ARG A 123 11.82 -9.87 10.30
N SER A 124 12.07 -11.05 10.83
CA SER A 124 13.32 -11.74 10.57
C SER A 124 13.41 -12.05 9.07
N ILE A 125 14.45 -11.55 8.43
CA ILE A 125 14.69 -11.84 7.02
C ILE A 125 15.33 -13.24 6.95
N LYS A 126 14.68 -14.16 6.23
CA LYS A 126 15.27 -15.48 5.94
C LYS A 126 16.14 -15.35 4.71
N PHE A 127 17.36 -15.76 4.81
CA PHE A 127 18.32 -15.80 3.70
C PHE A 127 18.50 -17.24 3.22
N LEU A 128 18.70 -17.40 1.91
CA LEU A 128 19.20 -18.65 1.37
C LEU A 128 20.72 -18.70 1.54
N SER A 129 21.27 -19.87 1.87
CA SER A 129 22.72 -20.06 1.82
C SER A 129 23.21 -20.07 0.36
N ARG A 130 24.52 -19.90 0.17
CA ARG A 130 25.11 -19.92 -1.18
C ARG A 130 24.78 -21.23 -1.90
N GLU A 131 24.91 -22.35 -1.21
CA GLU A 131 24.63 -23.68 -1.76
C GLU A 131 23.16 -23.86 -2.13
N GLN A 132 22.25 -23.21 -1.39
CA GLN A 132 20.82 -23.20 -1.72
C GLN A 132 20.52 -22.36 -2.97
N VAL A 133 21.20 -21.22 -3.12
CA VAL A 133 21.09 -20.38 -4.32
C VAL A 133 21.64 -21.12 -5.53
N ASP A 134 22.84 -21.71 -5.44
CA ASP A 134 23.45 -22.45 -6.53
C ASP A 134 22.56 -23.62 -7.00
N ARG A 135 21.96 -24.36 -6.06
CA ARG A 135 20.99 -25.40 -6.38
C ARG A 135 19.76 -24.85 -7.08
N LEU A 136 19.21 -23.73 -6.61
CA LEU A 136 18.04 -23.10 -7.22
C LEU A 136 18.33 -22.68 -8.67
N LEU A 137 19.49 -22.09 -8.93
CA LEU A 137 19.89 -21.66 -10.27
C LEU A 137 20.14 -22.84 -11.23
N GLN A 138 20.47 -24.02 -10.73
CA GLN A 138 20.68 -25.23 -11.52
C GLN A 138 19.40 -26.03 -11.79
N MET A 139 18.30 -25.78 -11.10
CA MET A 139 17.07 -26.57 -11.22
C MET A 139 16.36 -26.50 -12.59
N PRO A 140 16.34 -25.36 -13.30
CA PRO A 140 15.61 -25.31 -14.58
C PRO A 140 16.24 -26.23 -15.64
N PRO A 141 15.45 -27.09 -16.33
CA PRO A 141 15.95 -28.00 -17.35
C PRO A 141 16.31 -27.22 -18.63
N ILE A 142 17.61 -27.11 -18.91
CA ILE A 142 18.13 -26.31 -20.06
C ILE A 142 17.90 -26.98 -21.41
N SER A 143 17.44 -28.23 -21.46
CA SER A 143 17.01 -28.91 -22.68
C SER A 143 15.71 -28.34 -23.27
N GLU A 144 14.92 -27.62 -22.47
CA GLU A 144 13.63 -27.08 -22.85
C GLU A 144 13.66 -25.55 -22.92
N VAL A 145 12.95 -24.97 -23.89
CA VAL A 145 12.90 -23.50 -24.07
C VAL A 145 12.38 -22.77 -22.83
N TRP A 146 11.36 -23.34 -22.17
CA TRP A 146 10.83 -22.77 -20.92
C TRP A 146 11.85 -22.87 -19.78
N GLY A 147 12.65 -23.89 -19.70
CA GLY A 147 13.72 -24.03 -18.70
C GLY A 147 14.84 -23.02 -18.92
N LEU A 148 15.24 -22.79 -20.19
CA LEU A 148 16.20 -21.72 -20.53
C LEU A 148 15.68 -20.34 -20.12
N ARG A 149 14.40 -20.07 -20.39
CA ARG A 149 13.73 -18.82 -19.93
C ARG A 149 13.79 -18.69 -18.43
N ASP A 150 13.38 -19.71 -17.70
CA ASP A 150 13.32 -19.70 -16.24
C ASP A 150 14.70 -19.53 -15.62
N LYS A 151 15.71 -20.19 -16.18
CA LYS A 151 17.11 -20.00 -15.78
C LYS A 151 17.56 -18.56 -16.01
N ALA A 152 17.31 -17.99 -17.18
CA ALA A 152 17.67 -16.62 -17.49
C ALA A 152 16.99 -15.62 -16.53
N ILE A 153 15.73 -15.85 -16.16
CA ILE A 153 15.00 -15.03 -15.17
C ILE A 153 15.69 -15.12 -13.80
N LEU A 154 15.98 -16.33 -13.31
CA LEU A 154 16.60 -16.53 -12.00
C LEU A 154 18.00 -15.93 -11.92
N GLU A 155 18.84 -16.16 -12.93
CA GLU A 155 20.18 -15.57 -13.03
C GLU A 155 20.13 -14.05 -13.06
N THR A 156 19.23 -13.46 -13.88
CA THR A 156 19.07 -12.01 -13.94
C THR A 156 18.62 -11.44 -12.61
N LEU A 157 17.65 -12.08 -11.94
CA LEU A 157 17.19 -11.63 -10.61
C LEU A 157 18.30 -11.69 -9.57
N PHE A 158 19.08 -12.76 -9.58
CA PHE A 158 20.18 -12.95 -8.64
C PHE A 158 21.31 -11.93 -8.85
N CYS A 159 21.75 -11.73 -10.10
CA CYS A 159 22.86 -10.85 -10.42
C CYS A 159 22.51 -9.37 -10.26
N THR A 160 21.25 -8.99 -10.51
CA THR A 160 20.84 -7.57 -10.61
C THR A 160 20.02 -7.07 -9.43
N GLY A 161 19.45 -7.96 -8.64
CA GLY A 161 18.51 -7.58 -7.57
C GLY A 161 17.24 -6.90 -8.07
N LEU A 162 16.82 -7.15 -9.31
CA LEU A 162 15.58 -6.63 -9.89
C LEU A 162 14.36 -7.10 -9.10
N ARG A 163 13.33 -6.27 -9.06
CA ARG A 163 12.02 -6.71 -8.61
C ARG A 163 11.33 -7.52 -9.71
N VAL A 164 10.46 -8.48 -9.33
CA VAL A 164 9.68 -9.28 -10.28
C VAL A 164 8.95 -8.40 -11.30
N SER A 165 8.40 -7.26 -10.88
CA SER A 165 7.73 -6.32 -11.79
C SER A 165 8.66 -5.52 -12.70
N GLU A 166 9.95 -5.45 -12.38
CA GLU A 166 10.97 -4.79 -13.19
C GLU A 166 11.47 -5.76 -14.28
N ILE A 167 11.77 -7.01 -13.91
CA ILE A 167 12.18 -8.01 -14.90
C ILE A 167 11.03 -8.35 -15.87
N ALA A 168 9.78 -8.39 -15.42
CA ALA A 168 8.62 -8.63 -16.29
C ALA A 168 8.41 -7.55 -17.38
N LYS A 169 9.06 -6.38 -17.24
CA LYS A 169 9.00 -5.26 -18.19
C LYS A 169 10.32 -5.04 -18.94
N LEU A 170 11.29 -5.92 -18.72
CA LEU A 170 12.57 -5.81 -19.38
C LEU A 170 12.44 -6.29 -20.83
N ASP A 171 12.72 -5.39 -21.76
CA ASP A 171 12.81 -5.70 -23.18
C ASP A 171 14.26 -5.98 -23.55
N ARG A 172 14.50 -6.95 -24.43
CA ARG A 172 15.82 -7.32 -24.93
C ARG A 172 16.54 -6.14 -25.57
N ASP A 173 15.81 -5.28 -26.29
CA ASP A 173 16.36 -4.15 -27.02
C ASP A 173 16.87 -3.02 -26.10
N LYS A 174 16.54 -3.08 -24.80
CA LYS A 174 17.02 -2.13 -23.78
C LYS A 174 18.30 -2.57 -23.11
N ILE A 175 18.80 -3.75 -23.44
CA ILE A 175 20.03 -4.31 -22.86
C ILE A 175 21.18 -3.96 -23.79
N ASP A 176 22.16 -3.22 -23.30
CA ASP A 176 23.44 -3.08 -24.00
C ASP A 176 24.31 -4.32 -23.75
N PHE A 177 24.37 -5.18 -24.73
CA PHE A 177 25.16 -6.42 -24.64
C PHE A 177 26.68 -6.16 -24.73
N LYS A 178 27.14 -4.97 -25.12
CA LYS A 178 28.57 -4.61 -25.13
C LYS A 178 29.03 -4.21 -23.74
N THR A 179 28.29 -3.28 -23.08
CA THR A 179 28.59 -2.86 -21.71
C THR A 179 28.01 -3.80 -20.67
N ARG A 180 27.07 -4.67 -21.05
CA ARG A 180 26.29 -5.57 -20.18
C ARG A 180 25.47 -4.81 -19.15
N GLU A 181 24.94 -3.67 -19.54
CA GLU A 181 24.16 -2.78 -18.69
C GLU A 181 22.79 -2.49 -19.29
N PHE A 182 21.84 -2.14 -18.44
CA PHE A 182 20.54 -1.63 -18.85
C PHE A 182 19.94 -0.69 -17.79
N GLY A 183 19.19 0.28 -18.28
CA GLY A 183 18.47 1.22 -17.43
C GLY A 183 17.11 0.72 -17.01
N ILE A 184 16.77 0.87 -15.73
CA ILE A 184 15.43 0.58 -15.21
C ILE A 184 14.87 1.77 -14.43
N ILE A 185 13.54 1.89 -14.45
CA ILE A 185 12.81 2.86 -13.63
C ILE A 185 12.16 2.12 -12.46
N GLY A 186 12.73 2.29 -11.27
CA GLY A 186 12.28 1.63 -10.06
C GLY A 186 11.12 2.34 -9.36
N LYS A 187 10.87 1.94 -8.11
CA LYS A 187 9.85 2.54 -7.23
C LYS A 187 10.13 4.03 -7.04
N GLY A 188 9.09 4.86 -7.19
CA GLY A 188 9.21 6.32 -7.08
C GLY A 188 9.80 6.99 -8.33
N ARG A 189 9.75 6.34 -9.50
CA ARG A 189 10.27 6.83 -10.78
C ARG A 189 11.76 7.14 -10.78
N ARG A 190 12.53 6.50 -9.90
CA ARG A 190 13.99 6.66 -9.87
C ARG A 190 14.62 5.74 -10.90
N ALA A 191 15.34 6.32 -11.84
CA ALA A 191 16.15 5.57 -12.79
C ALA A 191 17.42 5.04 -12.10
N ARG A 192 17.84 3.83 -12.44
CA ARG A 192 19.14 3.26 -12.08
C ARG A 192 19.66 2.40 -13.24
N VAL A 193 20.95 2.31 -13.36
CA VAL A 193 21.64 1.37 -14.26
C VAL A 193 21.99 0.11 -13.46
N VAL A 194 21.87 -1.01 -14.09
CA VAL A 194 22.13 -2.35 -13.53
C VAL A 194 23.00 -3.13 -14.50
#